data_30cb2ba872455f3e66a978af768f9c2b
#
_entry.id   30cb2ba872455f3e66a978af768f9c2b
#
_cell.length_a   1.000
_cell.length_b   1.000
_cell.length_c   1.000
_cell.angle_alpha   90.00
_cell.angle_beta   90.00
_cell.angle_gamma   90.00
#
_symmetry.space_group_name_H-M   'P 1'
#
loop_
_entity.id
_entity.type
_entity.pdbx_description
1 polymer ?
#
loop_
_entity_poly.entity_id
_entity_poly.type
_entity_poly.pdbx_seq_one_letter_code
_entity_poly.pdbx_strand_id
1 'polypeptide(L)'
;MNLLGISINHRTAPVDLREALHLSEEEIRNLIQQIKDKILSEGIVISTCNRTEIYGIPKQDGITHLDLQNLIINFKSAAKVSEENFQKFISRDSVEHLFRVATGIDSLLIGDNQIFKQVKDSFIISEEMNFAGFLVKRLMDAAVRVGKRAL
;
A
#
# COMPACT_ATOMS: atom_id res chain seq x y z
N MET A 1 7.95 16.60 -1.11
CA MET A 1 7.83 15.16 -0.74
C MET A 1 7.30 14.37 -1.92
N ASN A 2 8.02 13.37 -2.36
CA ASN A 2 7.63 12.56 -3.52
C ASN A 2 7.15 11.17 -3.07
N LEU A 3 6.05 11.13 -2.34
CA LEU A 3 5.46 9.87 -1.86
C LEU A 3 4.52 9.31 -2.92
N LEU A 4 4.92 8.21 -3.56
CA LEU A 4 4.07 7.51 -4.51
C LEU A 4 3.12 6.56 -3.79
N GLY A 5 1.90 6.42 -4.30
CA GLY A 5 0.94 5.44 -3.81
C GLY A 5 0.20 4.79 -4.97
N ILE A 6 0.02 3.48 -4.90
CA ILE A 6 -0.87 2.75 -5.80
C ILE A 6 -1.86 1.93 -4.99
N SER A 7 -3.06 1.77 -5.51
CA SER A 7 -4.12 1.01 -4.86
C SER A 7 -4.97 0.26 -5.87
N ILE A 8 -5.14 -1.04 -5.64
CA ILE A 8 -6.20 -1.81 -6.27
C ILE A 8 -7.21 -2.15 -5.18
N ASN A 9 -8.50 -1.84 -5.43
CA ASN A 9 -9.54 -1.98 -4.42
C ASN A 9 -10.92 -2.18 -5.07
N HIS A 10 -11.96 -2.24 -4.24
CA HIS A 10 -13.32 -2.50 -4.71
C HIS A 10 -13.86 -1.45 -5.70
N ARG A 11 -13.28 -0.25 -5.74
CA ARG A 11 -13.68 0.81 -6.67
C ARG A 11 -13.01 0.70 -8.01
N THR A 12 -11.88 0.00 -8.09
CA THR A 12 -11.04 -0.05 -9.29
C THR A 12 -11.05 -1.40 -10.00
N ALA A 13 -11.43 -2.48 -9.30
CA ALA A 13 -11.32 -3.82 -9.84
C ALA A 13 -12.33 -4.79 -9.23
N PRO A 14 -12.82 -5.75 -10.02
CA PRO A 14 -13.69 -6.81 -9.50
C PRO A 14 -12.91 -7.76 -8.58
N VAL A 15 -13.66 -8.60 -7.86
CA VAL A 15 -13.12 -9.52 -6.84
C VAL A 15 -11.99 -10.40 -7.37
N ASP A 16 -12.14 -10.97 -8.57
CA ASP A 16 -11.13 -11.87 -9.12
C ASP A 16 -9.78 -11.20 -9.33
N LEU A 17 -9.77 -9.95 -9.77
CA LEU A 17 -8.52 -9.19 -9.94
C LEU A 17 -7.92 -8.77 -8.61
N ARG A 18 -8.76 -8.41 -7.63
CA ARG A 18 -8.28 -8.09 -6.27
C ARG A 18 -7.64 -9.32 -5.62
N GLU A 19 -8.26 -10.49 -5.77
CA GLU A 19 -7.73 -11.75 -5.26
C GLU A 19 -6.40 -12.11 -5.94
N ALA A 20 -6.28 -11.83 -7.24
CA ALA A 20 -5.04 -12.12 -7.98
C ALA A 20 -3.84 -11.36 -7.43
N LEU A 21 -4.05 -10.19 -6.83
CA LEU A 21 -2.99 -9.37 -6.23
C LEU A 21 -2.93 -9.46 -4.70
N HIS A 22 -3.77 -10.28 -4.08
CA HIS A 22 -3.74 -10.45 -2.62
C HIS A 22 -2.41 -11.06 -2.19
N LEU A 23 -1.82 -10.51 -1.13
CA LEU A 23 -0.52 -10.93 -0.61
C LEU A 23 -0.67 -11.51 0.79
N SER A 24 -0.12 -12.69 1.03
CA SER A 24 0.08 -13.22 2.36
C SER A 24 1.19 -12.43 3.06
N GLU A 25 1.36 -12.63 4.37
CA GLU A 25 2.46 -11.98 5.09
C GLU A 25 3.82 -12.35 4.50
N GLU A 26 4.03 -13.62 4.18
CA GLU A 26 5.28 -14.08 3.56
C GLU A 26 5.50 -13.41 2.21
N GLU A 27 4.44 -13.30 1.40
CA GLU A 27 4.53 -12.64 0.10
C GLU A 27 4.84 -11.15 0.26
N ILE A 28 4.25 -10.48 1.27
CA ILE A 28 4.56 -9.08 1.56
C ILE A 28 6.05 -8.92 1.85
N ARG A 29 6.62 -9.78 2.69
CA ARG A 29 8.04 -9.73 3.03
C ARG A 29 8.92 -9.94 1.80
N ASN A 30 8.60 -10.91 0.96
CA ASN A 30 9.34 -11.18 -0.26
C ASN A 30 9.22 -10.03 -1.27
N LEU A 31 8.04 -9.43 -1.39
CA LEU A 31 7.83 -8.29 -2.27
C LEU A 31 8.64 -7.08 -1.78
N ILE A 32 8.64 -6.81 -0.49
CA ILE A 32 9.42 -5.71 0.10
C ILE A 32 10.91 -5.87 -0.23
N GLN A 33 11.46 -7.08 -0.17
CA GLN A 33 12.85 -7.31 -0.54
C GLN A 33 13.15 -6.85 -1.96
N GLN A 34 12.24 -7.14 -2.90
CA GLN A 34 12.42 -6.71 -4.29
C GLN A 34 12.24 -5.19 -4.44
N ILE A 35 11.26 -4.62 -3.76
CA ILE A 35 10.97 -3.19 -3.86
C ILE A 35 12.12 -2.36 -3.31
N LYS A 36 12.60 -2.68 -2.11
CA LYS A 36 13.61 -1.86 -1.44
C LYS A 36 14.96 -1.88 -2.12
N ASP A 37 15.25 -2.93 -2.86
CA ASP A 37 16.52 -3.06 -3.57
C ASP A 37 16.53 -2.31 -4.91
N LYS A 38 15.34 -2.04 -5.49
CA LYS A 38 15.25 -1.57 -6.87
C LYS A 38 14.47 -0.28 -7.06
N ILE A 39 13.39 -0.07 -6.32
CA ILE A 39 12.41 0.97 -6.64
C ILE A 39 12.25 2.01 -5.54
N LEU A 40 12.01 1.59 -4.32
CA LEU A 40 11.72 2.51 -3.21
C LEU A 40 12.81 2.47 -2.16
N SER A 41 13.16 3.64 -1.63
CA SER A 41 14.09 3.75 -0.51
C SER A 41 13.41 3.43 0.81
N GLU A 42 12.12 3.73 0.92
CA GLU A 42 11.29 3.40 2.08
C GLU A 42 9.84 3.30 1.64
N GLY A 43 9.03 2.57 2.39
CA GLY A 43 7.63 2.42 2.06
C GLY A 43 6.87 1.47 2.96
N ILE A 44 5.65 1.14 2.54
CA ILE A 44 4.77 0.19 3.21
C ILE A 44 3.90 -0.53 2.17
N VAL A 45 3.61 -1.79 2.44
CA VAL A 45 2.71 -2.61 1.62
C VAL A 45 1.54 -3.03 2.49
N ILE A 46 0.33 -2.72 2.05
CA ILE A 46 -0.92 -3.08 2.75
C ILE A 46 -1.69 -4.04 1.85
N SER A 47 -2.06 -5.22 2.35
CA SER A 47 -2.88 -6.16 1.61
C SER A 47 -3.94 -6.77 2.51
N THR A 48 -5.19 -6.66 2.08
CA THR A 48 -6.35 -7.24 2.74
C THR A 48 -7.19 -7.98 1.71
N CYS A 49 -8.30 -8.58 2.11
CA CYS A 49 -9.21 -9.24 1.16
C CYS A 49 -9.83 -8.26 0.15
N ASN A 50 -9.86 -6.96 0.45
CA ASN A 50 -10.53 -5.96 -0.37
C ASN A 50 -9.60 -4.97 -1.06
N ARG A 51 -8.31 -4.96 -0.73
CA ARG A 51 -7.35 -4.02 -1.31
C ARG A 51 -5.92 -4.48 -1.20
N THR A 52 -5.10 -4.02 -2.13
CA THR A 52 -3.65 -4.11 -2.03
C THR A 52 -3.09 -2.75 -2.42
N GLU A 53 -2.23 -2.19 -1.56
CA GLU A 53 -1.68 -0.85 -1.73
C GLU A 53 -0.19 -0.84 -1.43
N ILE A 54 0.55 -0.02 -2.17
CA ILE A 54 1.97 0.22 -1.95
C ILE A 54 2.20 1.72 -1.89
N TYR A 55 2.87 2.18 -0.84
CA TYR A 55 3.28 3.58 -0.68
C TYR A 55 4.79 3.63 -0.46
N GLY A 56 5.44 4.63 -1.02
CA GLY A 56 6.86 4.79 -0.72
C GLY A 56 7.52 5.93 -1.48
N ILE A 57 8.77 6.15 -1.11
CA ILE A 57 9.63 7.19 -1.68
C ILE A 57 10.53 6.55 -2.74
N PRO A 58 10.52 7.02 -3.99
CA PRO A 58 11.38 6.49 -5.04
C PRO A 58 12.86 6.57 -4.67
N LYS A 59 13.58 5.54 -5.04
CA LYS A 59 15.03 5.48 -4.81
C LYS A 59 15.79 6.52 -5.61
N GLN A 60 15.26 6.87 -6.78
CA GLN A 60 15.88 7.82 -7.70
C GLN A 60 14.82 8.45 -8.59
N ASP A 61 15.21 9.54 -9.26
CA ASP A 61 14.33 10.21 -10.22
C ASP A 61 14.01 9.28 -11.39
N GLY A 62 12.83 9.47 -11.97
CA GLY A 62 12.37 8.67 -13.10
C GLY A 62 11.56 7.44 -12.73
N ILE A 63 11.56 7.03 -11.47
CA ILE A 63 10.72 5.94 -11.00
C ILE A 63 9.27 6.45 -10.86
N THR A 64 8.32 5.70 -11.41
CA THR A 64 6.92 6.08 -11.45
C THR A 64 6.01 5.00 -10.87
N HIS A 65 4.72 5.30 -10.80
CA HIS A 65 3.69 4.34 -10.39
C HIS A 65 3.71 3.08 -11.25
N LEU A 66 4.02 3.21 -12.54
CA LEU A 66 4.05 2.08 -13.46
C LEU A 66 5.11 1.06 -13.05
N ASP A 67 6.24 1.51 -12.54
CA ASP A 67 7.28 0.60 -12.04
C ASP A 67 6.77 -0.25 -10.89
N LEU A 68 6.02 0.36 -9.97
CA LEU A 68 5.40 -0.36 -8.85
C LEU A 68 4.33 -1.32 -9.32
N GLN A 69 3.48 -0.88 -10.24
CA GLN A 69 2.40 -1.70 -10.78
C GLN A 69 2.97 -2.94 -11.49
N ASN A 70 3.94 -2.74 -12.35
CA ASN A 70 4.57 -3.84 -13.09
C ASN A 70 5.25 -4.82 -12.15
N LEU A 71 5.89 -4.32 -11.09
CA LEU A 71 6.55 -5.19 -10.14
C LEU A 71 5.54 -6.12 -9.45
N ILE A 72 4.44 -5.59 -8.93
CA ILE A 72 3.46 -6.43 -8.23
C ILE A 72 2.71 -7.36 -9.18
N ILE A 73 2.37 -6.90 -10.38
CA ILE A 73 1.71 -7.74 -11.38
C ILE A 73 2.61 -8.92 -11.72
N ASN A 74 3.89 -8.68 -11.96
CA ASN A 74 4.86 -9.75 -12.28
C ASN A 74 5.10 -10.65 -11.08
N PHE A 75 5.20 -10.10 -9.89
CA PHE A 75 5.40 -10.86 -8.65
C PHE A 75 4.28 -11.89 -8.44
N LYS A 76 3.05 -11.51 -8.71
CA LYS A 76 1.87 -12.37 -8.54
C LYS A 76 1.48 -13.11 -9.82
N SER A 77 2.18 -12.89 -10.93
CA SER A 77 1.82 -13.46 -12.25
C SER A 77 0.37 -13.13 -12.61
N ALA A 78 -0.08 -11.94 -12.31
CA ALA A 78 -1.47 -11.50 -12.46
C ALA A 78 -1.69 -10.89 -13.85
N ALA A 79 -1.64 -11.68 -14.91
CA ALA A 79 -1.65 -11.20 -16.28
C ALA A 79 -2.92 -10.45 -16.69
N LYS A 80 -4.04 -10.67 -16.00
CA LYS A 80 -5.30 -10.00 -16.30
C LYS A 80 -5.42 -8.62 -15.66
N VAL A 81 -4.58 -8.31 -14.69
CA VAL A 81 -4.55 -6.99 -14.05
C VAL A 81 -3.81 -6.02 -14.93
N SER A 82 -4.34 -4.83 -15.13
CA SER A 82 -3.72 -3.80 -15.95
C SER A 82 -3.62 -2.48 -15.20
N GLU A 83 -2.93 -1.52 -15.82
CA GLU A 83 -2.72 -0.20 -15.25
C GLU A 83 -4.04 0.48 -14.82
N GLU A 84 -5.10 0.32 -15.61
CA GLU A 84 -6.40 0.94 -15.33
C GLU A 84 -7.09 0.40 -14.09
N ASN A 85 -6.66 -0.74 -13.56
CA ASN A 85 -7.21 -1.30 -12.33
C ASN A 85 -6.65 -0.64 -11.05
N PHE A 86 -5.67 0.25 -11.20
CA PHE A 86 -5.03 0.93 -10.07
C PHE A 86 -5.44 2.39 -9.99
N GLN A 87 -5.64 2.86 -8.76
CA GLN A 87 -5.58 4.28 -8.45
C GLN A 87 -4.12 4.65 -8.20
N LYS A 88 -3.75 5.87 -8.60
CA LYS A 88 -2.39 6.40 -8.45
C LYS A 88 -2.44 7.68 -7.65
N PHE A 89 -1.56 7.78 -6.68
CA PHE A 89 -1.47 8.95 -5.80
C PHE A 89 -0.03 9.45 -5.74
N ILE A 90 0.14 10.74 -5.52
CA ILE A 90 1.45 11.34 -5.30
C ILE A 90 1.36 12.38 -4.19
N SER A 91 2.40 12.43 -3.35
CA SER A 91 2.58 13.45 -2.32
C SER A 91 1.37 13.55 -1.38
N ARG A 92 0.73 14.70 -1.33
CA ARG A 92 -0.41 14.98 -0.45
C ARG A 92 -1.56 13.99 -0.65
N ASP A 93 -1.87 13.64 -1.89
CA ASP A 93 -2.97 12.72 -2.20
C ASP A 93 -2.67 11.31 -1.70
N SER A 94 -1.40 10.90 -1.70
CA SER A 94 -0.98 9.62 -1.10
C SER A 94 -1.26 9.60 0.39
N VAL A 95 -0.90 10.68 1.10
CA VAL A 95 -1.14 10.82 2.54
C VAL A 95 -2.63 10.79 2.85
N GLU A 96 -3.42 11.55 2.09
CA GLU A 96 -4.87 11.61 2.28
C GLU A 96 -5.50 10.24 2.09
N HIS A 97 -5.12 9.53 1.03
CA HIS A 97 -5.68 8.19 0.78
C HIS A 97 -5.31 7.20 1.89
N LEU A 98 -4.07 7.23 2.34
CA LEU A 98 -3.62 6.37 3.44
C LEU A 98 -4.45 6.62 4.71
N PHE A 99 -4.72 7.88 5.02
CA PHE A 99 -5.52 8.24 6.19
C PHE A 99 -6.99 7.78 6.04
N ARG A 100 -7.55 7.89 4.84
CA ARG A 100 -8.90 7.37 4.58
C ARG A 100 -8.97 5.85 4.76
N VAL A 101 -7.94 5.14 4.34
CA VAL A 101 -7.85 3.69 4.55
C VAL A 101 -7.76 3.37 6.04
N ALA A 102 -6.87 4.03 6.76
CA ALA A 102 -6.64 3.77 8.19
C ALA A 102 -7.87 4.05 9.04
N THR A 103 -8.71 5.02 8.65
CA THR A 103 -9.95 5.36 9.37
C THR A 103 -11.14 4.47 8.98
N GLY A 104 -10.99 3.63 7.96
CA GLY A 104 -12.09 2.79 7.45
C GLY A 104 -13.07 3.52 6.55
N ILE A 105 -12.85 4.80 6.27
CA ILE A 105 -13.76 5.58 5.39
C ILE A 105 -13.76 5.04 3.98
N ASP A 106 -12.62 4.51 3.52
CA ASP A 106 -12.49 3.95 2.17
C ASP A 106 -12.85 2.47 2.08
N SER A 107 -13.30 1.85 3.18
CA SER A 107 -13.66 0.43 3.20
C SER A 107 -15.03 0.18 2.59
N LEU A 108 -15.25 -1.04 2.07
CA LEU A 108 -16.57 -1.50 1.62
C LEU A 108 -17.62 -1.34 2.73
N LEU A 109 -17.21 -1.67 3.96
CA LEU A 109 -18.00 -1.46 5.15
C LEU A 109 -17.41 -0.28 5.90
N ILE A 110 -18.07 0.88 5.83
CA ILE A 110 -17.59 2.10 6.47
C ILE A 110 -17.48 1.88 7.98
N GLY A 111 -16.32 2.26 8.56
CA GLY A 111 -16.07 2.10 9.99
C GLY A 111 -15.56 0.72 10.39
N ASP A 112 -15.10 -0.08 9.42
CA ASP A 112 -14.53 -1.40 9.67
C ASP A 112 -13.25 -1.28 10.53
N ASN A 113 -13.30 -1.78 11.76
CA ASN A 113 -12.19 -1.71 12.70
C ASN A 113 -11.02 -2.63 12.32
N GLN A 114 -11.27 -3.64 11.49
CA GLN A 114 -10.22 -4.58 11.08
C GLN A 114 -9.17 -3.91 10.20
N ILE A 115 -9.59 -2.95 9.36
CA ILE A 115 -8.62 -2.27 8.48
C ILE A 115 -7.58 -1.48 9.29
N PHE A 116 -7.99 -0.85 10.38
CA PHE A 116 -7.06 -0.13 11.26
C PHE A 116 -5.97 -1.07 11.80
N LYS A 117 -6.37 -2.26 12.29
CA LYS A 117 -5.42 -3.27 12.78
C LYS A 117 -4.51 -3.75 11.67
N GLN A 118 -5.06 -3.98 10.48
CA GLN A 118 -4.27 -4.45 9.33
C GLN A 118 -3.24 -3.41 8.88
N VAL A 119 -3.59 -2.13 8.92
CA VAL A 119 -2.63 -1.05 8.62
C VAL A 119 -1.49 -1.05 9.65
N LYS A 120 -1.79 -1.20 10.93
CA LYS A 120 -0.78 -1.30 11.97
C LYS A 120 0.14 -2.51 11.77
N ASP A 121 -0.43 -3.67 11.46
CA ASP A 121 0.34 -4.89 11.23
C ASP A 121 1.26 -4.73 10.01
N SER A 122 0.78 -4.06 8.96
CA SER A 122 1.58 -3.76 7.77
C SER A 122 2.77 -2.87 8.09
N PHE A 123 2.57 -1.89 8.96
CA PHE A 123 3.65 -1.02 9.41
C PHE A 123 4.71 -1.80 10.19
N ILE A 124 4.29 -2.71 11.07
CA ILE A 124 5.22 -3.56 11.85
C ILE A 124 6.09 -4.39 10.89
N ILE A 125 5.50 -4.99 9.86
CA ILE A 125 6.27 -5.74 8.86
C ILE A 125 7.29 -4.84 8.17
N SER A 126 6.86 -3.64 7.78
CA SER A 126 7.75 -2.66 7.13
C SER A 126 8.93 -2.31 8.03
N GLU A 127 8.71 -2.12 9.33
CA GLU A 127 9.78 -1.86 10.28
C GLU A 127 10.73 -3.07 10.40
N GLU A 128 10.18 -4.26 10.53
CA GLU A 128 10.97 -5.48 10.65
C GLU A 128 11.84 -5.74 9.43
N MET A 129 11.36 -5.32 8.26
CA MET A 129 12.09 -5.46 6.99
C MET A 129 13.05 -4.30 6.71
N ASN A 130 13.22 -3.37 7.65
CA ASN A 130 14.02 -2.14 7.46
C ASN A 130 13.57 -1.33 6.25
N PHE A 131 12.27 -1.31 6.02
CA PHE A 131 11.65 -0.59 4.91
C PHE A 131 10.90 0.67 5.36
N ALA A 132 10.66 0.82 6.66
CA ALA A 132 10.03 2.00 7.24
C ALA A 132 11.12 3.02 7.61
N GLY A 133 11.38 3.98 6.73
CA GLY A 133 12.32 5.06 6.99
C GLY A 133 11.69 6.19 7.81
N PHE A 134 12.40 7.29 7.94
CA PHE A 134 11.99 8.42 8.78
C PHE A 134 10.61 8.98 8.39
N LEU A 135 10.38 9.20 7.10
CA LEU A 135 9.12 9.77 6.63
C LEU A 135 7.97 8.79 6.82
N VAL A 136 8.17 7.53 6.45
CA VAL A 136 7.13 6.50 6.56
C VAL A 136 6.73 6.30 8.03
N LYS A 137 7.69 6.29 8.95
CA LYS A 137 7.40 6.18 10.39
C LYS A 137 6.52 7.32 10.87
N ARG A 138 6.83 8.56 10.47
CA ARG A 138 6.04 9.72 10.86
C ARG A 138 4.63 9.68 10.27
N LEU A 139 4.51 9.28 9.00
CA LEU A 139 3.21 9.16 8.35
C LEU A 139 2.35 8.08 9.02
N MET A 140 2.96 6.95 9.34
CA MET A 140 2.23 5.85 9.97
C MET A 140 1.81 6.17 11.40
N ASP A 141 2.66 6.86 12.16
CA ASP A 141 2.29 7.33 13.49
C ASP A 141 1.07 8.25 13.43
N ALA A 142 1.04 9.16 12.45
CA ALA A 142 -0.09 10.06 12.24
C ALA A 142 -1.34 9.28 11.80
N ALA A 143 -1.20 8.33 10.88
CA ALA A 143 -2.30 7.49 10.40
C ALA A 143 -2.91 6.66 11.52
N VAL A 144 -2.08 6.10 12.39
CA VAL A 144 -2.53 5.33 13.55
C VAL A 144 -3.30 6.22 14.54
N ARG A 145 -2.82 7.44 14.80
CA ARG A 145 -3.54 8.38 15.66
C ARG A 145 -4.91 8.76 15.09
N VAL A 146 -4.96 9.04 13.78
CA VAL A 146 -6.20 9.35 13.08
C VAL A 146 -7.15 8.15 13.12
N GLY A 147 -6.65 6.95 12.87
CA GLY A 147 -7.43 5.72 12.93
C GLY A 147 -8.03 5.48 14.32
N LYS A 148 -7.25 5.68 15.37
CA LYS A 148 -7.75 5.54 16.75
C LYS A 148 -8.87 6.51 17.07
N ARG A 149 -8.79 7.74 16.58
CA ARG A 149 -9.83 8.75 16.83
C ARG A 149 -11.12 8.44 16.08
N ALA A 150 -11.03 7.74 14.94
CA ALA A 150 -12.20 7.35 14.16
C ALA A 150 -12.98 6.18 14.78
N LEU A 151 -12.34 5.44 15.68
CA LEU A 151 -12.95 4.33 16.39
C LEU A 151 -13.58 4.83 17.69
#